data_e9c01904ff5fcb86bbf2f1317d72826c
#
_entry.id   e9c01904ff5fcb86bbf2f1317d72826c
#
_cell.length_a   1.000
_cell.length_b   1.000
_cell.length_c   1.000
_cell.angle_alpha   90.00
_cell.angle_beta   90.00
_cell.angle_gamma   90.00
#
_symmetry.space_group_name_H-M   'P 1'
#
loop_
_entity.id
_entity.type
_entity.pdbx_description
1 polymer ?
#
loop_
_entity_poly.entity_id
_entity_poly.type
_entity_poly.pdbx_seq_one_letter_code
_entity_poly.pdbx_strand_id
1 'polypeptide(L)'
;AKTIKGYHYGHIQAVATYKENLPFDISLFTINDKTRQRYWVGEILDVEPVFNKEAKTILSEYKKKGWYAEMQEQLKDYIEKIPTGFAFNLRYRPENLRKYDILKPVDRKEPNVKTSYYTSLYNLKTIFKPEDHFVFQPGYRTEGTEIDVPNGSSHRSHISKRHPVIQKVLYDYLVKEYGNGNVGTENSTSIGTEIDIVTKHGDEYDLYEIKTALDIRLCIREALSQLLEYGLYRTDIKVRNYYIVGSIVLTDDARNYLNALRKKYHIPVNYIQVDAENEIHEYKLI
;
A
#
# COMPACT_ATOMS: atom_id res chain seq x y z
N ALA A 1 -4.72 13.67 25.60
CA ALA A 1 -3.91 14.26 24.53
C ALA A 1 -3.30 15.58 25.03
N LYS A 2 -2.03 15.86 24.67
CA LYS A 2 -1.32 17.09 25.07
C LYS A 2 -1.72 18.23 24.16
N THR A 3 -2.79 18.95 24.51
CA THR A 3 -3.28 20.09 23.73
C THR A 3 -3.13 21.40 24.52
N ILE A 4 -2.87 22.50 23.82
CA ILE A 4 -2.95 23.85 24.34
C ILE A 4 -4.00 24.59 23.51
N LYS A 5 -5.02 25.14 24.17
CA LYS A 5 -6.16 25.80 23.52
C LYS A 5 -6.85 24.95 22.43
N GLY A 6 -6.91 23.64 22.62
CA GLY A 6 -7.53 22.71 21.69
C GLY A 6 -6.65 22.29 20.48
N TYR A 7 -5.39 22.70 20.42
CA TYR A 7 -4.46 22.37 19.34
C TYR A 7 -3.31 21.48 19.81
N HIS A 8 -2.90 20.58 18.95
CA HIS A 8 -1.56 19.99 18.97
C HIS A 8 -0.59 20.92 18.28
N TYR A 9 0.65 20.91 18.77
CA TYR A 9 1.75 21.70 18.19
C TYR A 9 2.88 20.77 17.76
N GLY A 10 3.47 21.05 16.62
CA GLY A 10 4.53 20.25 16.04
C GLY A 10 5.60 21.10 15.36
N HIS A 11 6.63 20.40 14.90
CA HIS A 11 7.69 20.98 14.09
C HIS A 11 7.95 20.10 12.86
N ILE A 12 7.86 20.68 11.68
CA ILE A 12 8.29 20.07 10.43
C ILE A 12 9.21 21.04 9.72
N GLN A 13 10.41 20.59 9.38
CA GLN A 13 11.45 21.45 8.80
C GLN A 13 10.97 22.16 7.51
N ALA A 14 10.22 21.47 6.67
CA ALA A 14 9.68 22.03 5.43
C ALA A 14 8.73 23.22 5.68
N VAL A 15 8.04 23.27 6.82
CA VAL A 15 7.15 24.40 7.19
C VAL A 15 7.93 25.68 7.47
N ALA A 16 9.21 25.59 7.82
CA ALA A 16 10.05 26.77 8.07
C ALA A 16 10.21 27.67 6.82
N THR A 17 10.03 27.12 5.63
CA THR A 17 10.11 27.85 4.36
C THR A 17 8.75 28.33 3.84
N TYR A 18 7.66 27.93 4.51
CA TYR A 18 6.31 28.33 4.15
C TYR A 18 6.04 29.77 4.57
N LYS A 19 5.73 30.61 3.62
CA LYS A 19 5.56 32.07 3.84
C LYS A 19 4.10 32.52 3.84
N GLU A 20 3.19 31.64 3.38
CA GLU A 20 1.78 31.92 3.33
C GLU A 20 1.15 31.67 4.70
N ASN A 21 0.23 32.54 5.10
CA ASN A 21 -0.49 32.39 6.37
C ASN A 21 -1.83 31.66 6.16
N LEU A 22 -1.85 30.70 5.25
CA LEU A 22 -3.02 29.90 4.93
C LEU A 22 -2.88 28.49 5.48
N PRO A 23 -3.96 27.85 5.90
CA PRO A 23 -3.95 26.43 6.24
C PRO A 23 -3.53 25.54 5.05
N PHE A 24 -2.90 24.43 5.32
CA PHE A 24 -2.44 23.44 4.34
C PHE A 24 -2.55 22.03 4.90
N ASP A 25 -2.56 21.05 4.01
CA ASP A 25 -2.60 19.63 4.38
C ASP A 25 -1.19 19.02 4.35
N ILE A 26 -0.94 18.06 5.22
CA ILE A 26 0.33 17.34 5.30
C ILE A 26 0.06 15.85 5.14
N SER A 27 0.72 15.21 4.17
CA SER A 27 0.82 13.76 4.08
C SER A 27 2.08 13.28 4.80
N LEU A 28 1.92 12.28 5.67
CA LEU A 28 2.99 11.73 6.48
C LEU A 28 3.46 10.40 5.91
N PHE A 29 4.76 10.23 5.79
CA PHE A 29 5.36 8.95 5.39
C PHE A 29 6.49 8.53 6.33
N THR A 30 6.78 7.24 6.35
CA THR A 30 7.95 6.66 7.02
C THR A 30 8.82 5.91 6.02
N ILE A 31 10.04 5.58 6.42
CA ILE A 31 11.00 4.84 5.61
C ILE A 31 11.40 3.58 6.39
N ASN A 32 11.29 2.43 5.75
CA ASN A 32 11.84 1.21 6.31
C ASN A 32 13.38 1.25 6.20
N ASP A 33 14.08 1.16 7.32
CA ASP A 33 15.54 1.31 7.37
C ASP A 33 16.29 0.24 6.58
N LYS A 34 15.76 -0.98 6.53
CA LYS A 34 16.39 -2.13 5.85
C LYS A 34 16.15 -2.11 4.34
N THR A 35 14.90 -1.91 3.92
CA THR A 35 14.50 -2.00 2.50
C THR A 35 14.54 -0.65 1.79
N ARG A 36 14.60 0.45 2.55
CA ARG A 36 14.47 1.84 2.07
C ARG A 36 13.13 2.13 1.40
N GLN A 37 12.16 1.20 1.51
CA GLN A 37 10.80 1.41 1.05
C GLN A 37 10.14 2.48 1.91
N ARG A 38 9.40 3.38 1.27
CA ARG A 38 8.59 4.41 1.93
C ARG A 38 7.15 3.97 2.04
N TYR A 39 6.48 4.37 3.11
CA TYR A 39 5.08 4.05 3.36
C TYR A 39 4.33 5.26 3.87
N TRP A 40 3.15 5.52 3.34
CA TRP A 40 2.23 6.49 3.91
C TRP A 40 1.74 6.00 5.27
N VAL A 41 1.75 6.89 6.26
CA VAL A 41 1.34 6.56 7.65
C VAL A 41 0.14 7.37 8.11
N GLY A 42 -0.23 8.39 7.39
CA GLY A 42 -1.35 9.26 7.74
C GLY A 42 -1.31 10.62 7.07
N GLU A 43 -2.24 11.46 7.47
CA GLU A 43 -2.35 12.85 7.02
C GLU A 43 -2.79 13.76 8.17
N ILE A 44 -2.46 15.04 8.05
CA ILE A 44 -2.97 16.08 8.94
C ILE A 44 -3.62 17.14 8.06
N LEU A 45 -4.91 17.37 8.25
CA LEU A 45 -5.67 18.34 7.48
C LEU A 45 -5.70 19.71 8.20
N ASP A 46 -5.92 20.78 7.44
CA ASP A 46 -6.06 22.14 7.95
C ASP A 46 -4.96 22.54 8.95
N VAL A 47 -3.73 22.23 8.61
CA VAL A 47 -2.57 22.63 9.44
C VAL A 47 -2.36 24.11 9.33
N GLU A 48 -2.28 24.77 10.46
CA GLU A 48 -2.00 26.21 10.55
C GLU A 48 -0.52 26.47 10.87
N PRO A 49 0.15 27.37 10.14
CA PRO A 49 1.52 27.75 10.47
C PRO A 49 1.58 28.54 11.80
N VAL A 50 2.63 28.31 12.57
CA VAL A 50 2.89 28.99 13.85
C VAL A 50 4.16 29.82 13.73
N PHE A 51 4.06 31.12 14.05
CA PHE A 51 5.16 32.06 13.91
C PHE A 51 5.72 32.53 15.27
N ASN A 52 6.93 32.99 15.21
CA ASN A 52 7.82 33.46 16.28
C ASN A 52 7.25 33.73 17.68
N LYS A 53 6.29 34.62 17.85
CA LYS A 53 5.75 34.99 19.17
C LYS A 53 4.95 33.85 19.80
N GLU A 54 4.08 33.22 19.02
CA GLU A 54 3.27 32.09 19.46
C GLU A 54 4.17 30.89 19.75
N ALA A 55 5.10 30.55 18.85
CA ALA A 55 6.05 29.46 19.03
C ALA A 55 6.80 29.53 20.36
N LYS A 56 7.30 30.73 20.73
CA LYS A 56 8.00 30.97 22.01
C LYS A 56 7.06 30.76 23.21
N THR A 57 5.83 31.23 23.11
CA THR A 57 4.82 31.08 24.17
C THR A 57 4.49 29.60 24.38
N ILE A 58 4.25 28.86 23.31
CA ILE A 58 3.93 27.42 23.35
C ILE A 58 5.10 26.64 23.92
N LEU A 59 6.33 26.91 23.51
CA LEU A 59 7.52 26.25 24.05
C LEU A 59 7.65 26.48 25.56
N SER A 60 7.38 27.71 26.03
CA SER A 60 7.35 28.00 27.45
C SER A 60 6.29 27.20 28.21
N GLU A 61 5.08 27.10 27.64
CA GLU A 61 4.01 26.28 28.24
C GLU A 61 4.37 24.79 28.29
N TYR A 62 4.98 24.24 27.23
CA TYR A 62 5.47 22.85 27.21
C TYR A 62 6.51 22.59 28.30
N LYS A 63 7.43 23.54 28.51
CA LYS A 63 8.43 23.45 29.58
C LYS A 63 7.77 23.48 30.96
N LYS A 64 6.84 24.41 31.21
CA LYS A 64 6.10 24.52 32.50
C LYS A 64 5.32 23.26 32.83
N LYS A 65 4.75 22.61 31.82
CA LYS A 65 3.94 21.37 31.98
C LYS A 65 4.79 20.09 32.05
N GLY A 66 6.14 20.18 31.94
CA GLY A 66 7.01 19.03 31.87
C GLY A 66 6.99 18.26 30.53
N TRP A 67 6.13 18.65 29.59
CA TRP A 67 5.97 17.97 28.31
C TRP A 67 7.20 18.06 27.39
N TYR A 68 7.97 19.13 27.56
CA TYR A 68 9.23 19.26 26.83
C TYR A 68 10.27 18.22 27.26
N ALA A 69 10.38 17.95 28.57
CA ALA A 69 11.27 16.92 29.09
C ALA A 69 10.83 15.50 28.64
N GLU A 70 9.52 15.23 28.67
CA GLU A 70 8.99 13.97 28.14
C GLU A 70 9.28 13.80 26.63
N MET A 71 9.16 14.87 25.85
CA MET A 71 9.48 14.86 24.43
C MET A 71 10.98 14.57 24.21
N GLN A 72 11.86 15.16 25.01
CA GLN A 72 13.29 14.88 24.96
C GLN A 72 13.59 13.41 25.29
N GLU A 73 12.94 12.85 26.29
CA GLU A 73 13.13 11.45 26.65
C GLU A 73 12.65 10.50 25.55
N GLN A 74 11.51 10.78 24.93
CA GLN A 74 11.00 9.98 23.82
C GLN A 74 11.88 10.00 22.57
N LEU A 75 12.62 11.09 22.37
CA LEU A 75 13.46 11.27 21.18
C LEU A 75 14.92 10.85 21.40
N LYS A 76 15.32 10.52 22.61
CA LYS A 76 16.73 10.26 22.94
C LYS A 76 17.35 9.10 22.18
N ASP A 77 16.55 8.10 21.81
CA ASP A 77 17.00 6.96 21.03
C ASP A 77 17.13 7.26 19.51
N TYR A 78 16.62 8.41 19.08
CA TYR A 78 16.62 8.83 17.67
C TYR A 78 17.50 10.05 17.41
N ILE A 79 17.63 10.93 18.41
CA ILE A 79 18.46 12.15 18.31
C ILE A 79 19.13 12.41 19.66
N GLU A 80 20.41 12.77 19.63
CA GLU A 80 21.17 13.03 20.86
C GLU A 80 20.60 14.23 21.63
N LYS A 81 20.09 15.23 20.93
CA LYS A 81 19.56 16.46 21.54
C LYS A 81 18.58 17.14 20.59
N ILE A 82 17.48 17.64 21.15
CA ILE A 82 16.59 18.56 20.40
C ILE A 82 17.44 19.80 20.04
N PRO A 83 17.47 20.21 18.76
CA PRO A 83 18.30 21.32 18.29
C PRO A 83 18.07 22.58 19.11
N THR A 84 19.14 23.33 19.40
CA THR A 84 19.06 24.68 19.96
C THR A 84 18.35 25.56 18.96
N GLY A 85 17.30 26.18 19.22
CA GLY A 85 16.47 26.94 18.27
C GLY A 85 15.26 26.16 17.78
N PHE A 86 15.04 24.94 18.31
CA PHE A 86 13.78 24.27 18.11
C PHE A 86 12.62 25.18 18.49
N ALA A 87 11.68 25.33 17.61
CA ALA A 87 10.43 26.01 17.85
C ALA A 87 9.29 25.27 17.16
N PHE A 88 8.12 25.25 17.77
CA PHE A 88 6.92 24.80 17.08
C PHE A 88 6.64 25.71 15.89
N ASN A 89 6.38 25.13 14.72
CA ASN A 89 6.11 25.91 13.50
C ASN A 89 4.78 25.56 12.85
N LEU A 90 4.04 24.62 13.44
CA LEU A 90 2.70 24.26 13.01
C LEU A 90 1.81 23.93 14.20
N ARG A 91 0.49 24.05 13.98
CA ARG A 91 -0.54 23.54 14.88
C ARG A 91 -1.69 22.94 14.09
N TYR A 92 -2.41 22.02 14.72
CA TYR A 92 -3.59 21.38 14.12
C TYR A 92 -4.54 20.90 15.22
N ARG A 93 -5.81 20.72 14.89
CA ARG A 93 -6.77 20.13 15.79
C ARG A 93 -6.60 18.61 15.85
N PRO A 94 -6.77 17.96 17.03
CA PRO A 94 -6.60 16.51 17.15
C PRO A 94 -7.42 15.69 16.16
N GLU A 95 -8.64 16.12 15.86
CA GLU A 95 -9.58 15.50 14.92
C GLU A 95 -9.10 15.57 13.46
N ASN A 96 -8.18 16.45 13.14
CA ASN A 96 -7.60 16.61 11.81
C ASN A 96 -6.43 15.65 11.54
N LEU A 97 -5.95 14.92 12.56
CA LEU A 97 -4.94 13.87 12.40
C LEU A 97 -5.63 12.54 12.04
N ARG A 98 -5.39 12.09 10.82
CA ARG A 98 -5.83 10.78 10.34
C ARG A 98 -4.63 9.85 10.23
N LYS A 99 -4.64 8.76 10.99
CA LYS A 99 -3.66 7.69 10.89
C LYS A 99 -4.19 6.61 9.97
N TYR A 100 -3.32 6.06 9.14
CA TYR A 100 -3.68 4.88 8.37
C TYR A 100 -3.43 3.64 9.23
N ASP A 101 -4.42 2.77 9.32
CA ASP A 101 -4.31 1.52 10.07
C ASP A 101 -3.31 0.57 9.42
N ILE A 102 -3.16 0.68 8.10
CA ILE A 102 -2.21 -0.10 7.30
C ILE A 102 -1.29 0.86 6.56
N LEU A 103 0.01 0.55 6.62
CA LEU A 103 1.03 1.33 5.92
C LEU A 103 0.94 1.06 4.42
N LYS A 104 0.76 2.11 3.62
CA LYS A 104 0.68 2.01 2.17
C LYS A 104 2.02 2.33 1.53
N PRO A 105 2.55 1.47 0.65
CA PRO A 105 3.80 1.77 -0.03
C PRO A 105 3.67 3.04 -0.86
N VAL A 106 4.70 3.88 -0.80
CA VAL A 106 4.79 5.08 -1.64
C VAL A 106 5.41 4.67 -2.96
N ASP A 107 4.78 5.04 -4.08
CA ASP A 107 5.36 4.84 -5.40
C ASP A 107 6.73 5.54 -5.48
N ARG A 108 7.74 4.85 -6.01
CA ARG A 108 9.07 5.43 -6.24
C ARG A 108 9.07 6.58 -7.23
N LYS A 109 8.06 6.65 -8.09
CA LYS A 109 7.85 7.72 -9.07
C LYS A 109 7.14 8.94 -8.49
N GLU A 110 6.68 8.86 -7.23
CA GLU A 110 5.97 9.97 -6.57
C GLU A 110 6.89 11.21 -6.52
N PRO A 111 6.55 12.28 -7.26
CA PRO A 111 7.44 13.45 -7.43
C PRO A 111 7.80 14.13 -6.12
N ASN A 112 6.90 14.07 -5.14
CA ASN A 112 7.03 14.79 -3.88
C ASN A 112 7.84 14.02 -2.83
N VAL A 113 8.23 12.74 -3.11
CA VAL A 113 8.93 11.87 -2.15
C VAL A 113 10.26 11.33 -2.69
N LYS A 114 10.73 11.85 -3.83
CA LYS A 114 11.83 11.28 -4.63
C LYS A 114 13.18 11.14 -3.95
N THR A 115 13.62 12.10 -3.17
CA THR A 115 15.06 12.17 -2.83
C THR A 115 15.40 12.54 -1.40
N SER A 116 14.48 13.03 -0.60
CA SER A 116 14.78 13.51 0.74
C SER A 116 13.83 12.92 1.79
N TYR A 117 14.21 13.08 3.04
CA TYR A 117 13.35 12.80 4.18
C TYR A 117 12.16 13.78 4.29
N TYR A 118 12.12 14.78 3.45
CA TYR A 118 11.14 15.86 3.47
C TYR A 118 10.53 16.04 2.09
N THR A 119 9.23 16.27 2.05
CA THR A 119 8.53 16.70 0.85
C THR A 119 8.52 18.23 0.76
N SER A 120 8.50 18.77 -0.45
CA SER A 120 8.17 20.16 -0.66
C SER A 120 6.70 20.40 -0.33
N LEU A 121 6.38 21.43 0.44
CA LEU A 121 4.99 21.83 0.73
C LEU A 121 4.27 22.41 -0.51
N TYR A 122 5.03 22.78 -1.53
CA TYR A 122 4.51 23.29 -2.78
C TYR A 122 4.02 22.11 -3.64
N ASN A 123 2.73 22.06 -3.91
CA ASN A 123 2.03 21.02 -4.70
C ASN A 123 1.60 19.75 -3.94
N LEU A 124 1.39 19.81 -2.66
CA LEU A 124 0.61 18.78 -1.98
C LEU A 124 -0.88 18.90 -2.39
N LYS A 125 -1.18 18.68 -3.65
CA LYS A 125 -2.49 18.14 -4.00
C LYS A 125 -2.59 16.83 -3.26
N THR A 126 -3.70 16.61 -2.62
CA THR A 126 -4.03 15.39 -1.88
C THR A 126 -3.51 14.16 -2.64
N ILE A 127 -2.31 13.69 -2.26
CA ILE A 127 -1.57 12.71 -3.04
C ILE A 127 -2.18 11.33 -2.85
N PHE A 128 -2.96 11.17 -1.80
CA PHE A 128 -3.60 9.92 -1.51
C PHE A 128 -4.88 10.16 -0.70
N LYS A 129 -6.02 10.08 -1.36
CA LYS A 129 -7.26 9.66 -0.69
C LYS A 129 -7.31 8.16 -0.84
N PRO A 130 -7.21 7.37 0.25
CA PRO A 130 -7.67 6.01 0.18
C PRO A 130 -9.12 6.10 -0.28
N GLU A 131 -9.44 5.50 -1.39
CA GLU A 131 -10.83 5.26 -1.67
C GLU A 131 -11.34 4.43 -0.50
N ASP A 132 -12.37 4.91 0.19
CA ASP A 132 -12.94 4.22 1.34
C ASP A 132 -13.56 2.87 0.92
N HIS A 133 -13.54 2.56 -0.39
CA HIS A 133 -14.07 1.35 -1.00
C HIS A 133 -13.29 0.97 -2.26
N PHE A 134 -13.38 -0.28 -2.63
CA PHE A 134 -12.78 -0.81 -3.85
C PHE A 134 -13.46 -0.23 -5.10
N VAL A 135 -12.66 0.30 -6.03
CA VAL A 135 -13.13 0.78 -7.33
C VAL A 135 -12.47 -0.03 -8.43
N PHE A 136 -13.28 -0.83 -9.12
CA PHE A 136 -12.82 -1.61 -10.26
C PHE A 136 -12.39 -0.71 -11.41
N GLN A 137 -11.20 -0.95 -11.91
CA GLN A 137 -10.62 -0.23 -13.04
C GLN A 137 -10.28 -1.22 -14.17
N PRO A 138 -11.02 -1.21 -15.28
CA PRO A 138 -10.75 -2.08 -16.41
C PRO A 138 -9.47 -1.67 -17.15
N GLY A 139 -8.91 -2.60 -17.91
CA GLY A 139 -7.77 -2.39 -18.78
C GLY A 139 -6.48 -3.03 -18.27
N TYR A 140 -5.54 -3.16 -19.20
CA TYR A 140 -4.21 -3.71 -18.91
C TYR A 140 -3.28 -2.62 -18.40
N ARG A 141 -2.75 -2.82 -17.22
CA ARG A 141 -1.71 -1.99 -16.62
C ARG A 141 -0.52 -2.88 -16.32
N THR A 142 0.67 -2.37 -16.48
CA THR A 142 1.90 -3.02 -16.02
C THR A 142 2.46 -2.21 -14.88
N GLU A 143 2.83 -2.86 -13.78
CA GLU A 143 3.81 -2.24 -12.91
C GLU A 143 5.00 -1.82 -13.75
N GLY A 144 5.34 -0.54 -13.71
CA GLY A 144 6.49 -0.01 -14.46
C GLY A 144 7.81 -0.51 -13.89
N THR A 145 8.14 -1.75 -14.13
CA THR A 145 9.43 -2.36 -13.79
C THR A 145 10.29 -2.60 -15.01
N GLU A 146 10.77 -1.50 -15.58
CA GLU A 146 12.13 -1.54 -16.09
C GLU A 146 13.07 -1.25 -14.91
N ILE A 147 13.42 -2.25 -14.14
CA ILE A 147 14.56 -2.20 -13.25
C ILE A 147 15.71 -2.88 -13.98
N ASP A 148 16.58 -2.08 -14.60
CA ASP A 148 17.96 -2.45 -14.81
C ASP A 148 18.59 -2.67 -13.41
N VAL A 149 18.64 -3.93 -12.99
CA VAL A 149 19.42 -4.35 -11.82
C VAL A 149 20.79 -4.77 -12.32
N PRO A 150 21.87 -4.04 -11.98
CA PRO A 150 23.20 -4.51 -12.27
C PRO A 150 23.51 -5.76 -11.44
N ASN A 151 23.82 -6.84 -12.13
CA ASN A 151 24.55 -8.04 -11.70
C ASN A 151 24.38 -8.54 -10.26
N GLY A 152 23.71 -9.68 -10.12
CA GLY A 152 23.86 -10.55 -8.96
C GLY A 152 22.75 -11.58 -8.78
N SER A 153 22.95 -12.75 -9.37
CA SER A 153 22.20 -14.00 -9.25
C SER A 153 21.14 -14.27 -10.35
N SER A 154 21.50 -15.16 -11.24
CA SER A 154 20.70 -15.61 -12.40
C SER A 154 19.35 -16.27 -12.07
N HIS A 155 19.15 -16.75 -10.83
CA HIS A 155 17.90 -17.40 -10.43
C HIS A 155 16.75 -16.42 -10.10
N ARG A 156 17.04 -15.27 -9.48
CA ARG A 156 16.02 -14.26 -9.18
C ARG A 156 15.53 -13.49 -10.42
N SER A 157 16.37 -13.33 -11.42
CA SER A 157 16.02 -12.61 -12.66
C SER A 157 15.05 -13.39 -13.56
N HIS A 158 15.05 -14.72 -13.53
CA HIS A 158 14.09 -15.54 -14.27
C HIS A 158 12.68 -15.54 -13.68
N ILE A 159 12.59 -15.51 -12.36
CA ILE A 159 11.30 -15.47 -11.63
C ILE A 159 10.59 -14.14 -11.86
N SER A 160 11.30 -13.02 -11.83
CA SER A 160 10.70 -11.69 -12.03
C SER A 160 10.21 -11.43 -13.46
N LYS A 161 10.76 -12.14 -14.46
CA LYS A 161 10.34 -11.99 -15.86
C LYS A 161 9.10 -12.82 -16.24
N ARG A 162 8.79 -13.86 -15.48
CA ARG A 162 7.68 -14.77 -15.82
C ARG A 162 6.32 -14.21 -15.38
N HIS A 163 6.25 -13.47 -14.27
CA HIS A 163 5.01 -12.90 -13.77
C HIS A 163 4.29 -12.01 -14.80
N PRO A 164 4.91 -11.00 -15.42
CA PRO A 164 4.25 -10.17 -16.44
C PRO A 164 3.79 -10.96 -17.67
N VAL A 165 4.52 -12.03 -18.02
CA VAL A 165 4.11 -12.90 -19.15
C VAL A 165 2.83 -13.65 -18.81
N ILE A 166 2.77 -14.29 -17.64
CA ILE A 166 1.56 -14.99 -17.17
C ILE A 166 0.38 -14.01 -17.06
N GLN A 167 0.61 -12.83 -16.50
CA GLN A 167 -0.41 -11.80 -16.36
C GLN A 167 -0.98 -11.38 -17.73
N LYS A 168 -0.11 -11.14 -18.71
CA LYS A 168 -0.55 -10.75 -20.05
C LYS A 168 -1.32 -11.86 -20.75
N VAL A 169 -0.85 -13.10 -20.70
CA VAL A 169 -1.50 -14.26 -21.31
C VAL A 169 -2.89 -14.48 -20.71
N LEU A 170 -2.98 -14.46 -19.37
CA LEU A 170 -4.24 -14.65 -18.68
C LEU A 170 -5.19 -13.46 -18.92
N TYR A 171 -4.69 -12.23 -18.91
CA TYR A 171 -5.50 -11.04 -19.22
C TYR A 171 -6.13 -11.16 -20.61
N ASP A 172 -5.35 -11.50 -21.64
CA ASP A 172 -5.87 -11.63 -23.01
C ASP A 172 -6.91 -12.75 -23.13
N TYR A 173 -6.71 -13.84 -22.41
CA TYR A 173 -7.68 -14.94 -22.33
C TYR A 173 -9.00 -14.47 -21.70
N LEU A 174 -8.93 -13.82 -20.54
CA LEU A 174 -10.09 -13.33 -19.81
C LEU A 174 -10.84 -12.21 -20.57
N VAL A 175 -10.12 -11.37 -21.31
CA VAL A 175 -10.75 -10.35 -22.17
C VAL A 175 -11.56 -10.98 -23.30
N LYS A 176 -11.09 -12.08 -23.88
CA LYS A 176 -11.86 -12.82 -24.90
C LYS A 176 -13.13 -13.42 -24.33
N GLU A 177 -13.08 -13.88 -23.06
CA GLU A 177 -14.22 -14.52 -22.39
C GLU A 177 -15.24 -13.50 -21.85
N TYR A 178 -14.77 -12.43 -21.21
CA TYR A 178 -15.64 -11.48 -20.46
C TYR A 178 -15.73 -10.09 -21.05
N GLY A 179 -14.94 -9.78 -22.07
CA GLY A 179 -14.88 -8.44 -22.68
C GLY A 179 -13.96 -7.47 -21.97
N ASN A 180 -13.39 -6.54 -22.72
CA ASN A 180 -12.36 -5.59 -22.26
C ASN A 180 -12.81 -4.68 -21.10
N GLY A 181 -14.11 -4.36 -21.02
CA GLY A 181 -14.66 -3.53 -19.94
C GLY A 181 -14.81 -4.25 -18.59
N ASN A 182 -14.64 -5.57 -18.54
CA ASN A 182 -14.88 -6.39 -17.38
C ASN A 182 -13.58 -7.06 -16.83
N VAL A 183 -12.42 -6.76 -17.40
CA VAL A 183 -11.13 -7.30 -16.95
C VAL A 183 -10.18 -6.14 -16.68
N GLY A 184 -9.52 -6.16 -15.52
CA GLY A 184 -8.52 -5.15 -15.14
C GLY A 184 -7.33 -5.79 -14.44
N THR A 185 -6.13 -5.23 -14.65
CA THR A 185 -4.91 -5.61 -13.94
C THR A 185 -4.52 -4.55 -12.92
N GLU A 186 -3.72 -4.90 -11.92
CA GLU A 186 -3.19 -4.00 -10.89
C GLU A 186 -4.30 -3.12 -10.26
N ASN A 187 -5.40 -3.76 -9.85
CA ASN A 187 -6.49 -3.05 -9.20
C ASN A 187 -6.19 -2.87 -7.71
N SER A 188 -6.12 -1.61 -7.28
CA SER A 188 -5.82 -1.28 -5.89
C SER A 188 -7.01 -1.62 -4.98
N THR A 189 -6.73 -2.30 -3.87
CA THR A 189 -7.70 -2.52 -2.80
C THR A 189 -7.85 -1.27 -1.93
N SER A 190 -8.91 -1.20 -1.15
CA SER A 190 -9.12 -0.12 -0.16
C SER A 190 -8.04 -0.08 0.95
N ILE A 191 -7.23 -1.14 1.07
CA ILE A 191 -6.10 -1.21 2.00
C ILE A 191 -4.75 -0.88 1.33
N GLY A 192 -4.75 -0.60 0.00
CA GLY A 192 -3.57 -0.17 -0.75
C GLY A 192 -2.63 -1.30 -1.16
N THR A 193 -3.11 -2.53 -1.19
CA THR A 193 -2.50 -3.65 -1.92
C THR A 193 -3.07 -3.70 -3.34
N GLU A 194 -2.38 -4.35 -4.25
CA GLU A 194 -2.79 -4.47 -5.65
C GLU A 194 -3.14 -5.93 -5.96
N ILE A 195 -4.24 -6.12 -6.69
CA ILE A 195 -4.69 -7.44 -7.14
C ILE A 195 -4.20 -7.61 -8.57
N ASP A 196 -3.48 -8.69 -8.85
CA ASP A 196 -2.84 -8.91 -10.15
C ASP A 196 -3.84 -8.84 -11.32
N ILE A 197 -4.98 -9.54 -11.23
CA ILE A 197 -6.09 -9.44 -12.18
C ILE A 197 -7.43 -9.52 -11.44
N VAL A 198 -8.40 -8.75 -11.91
CA VAL A 198 -9.79 -8.76 -11.45
C VAL A 198 -10.71 -8.90 -12.65
N THR A 199 -11.72 -9.77 -12.55
CA THR A 199 -12.86 -9.76 -13.48
C THR A 199 -14.14 -9.36 -12.77
N LYS A 200 -14.93 -8.51 -13.43
CA LYS A 200 -16.19 -7.97 -12.92
C LYS A 200 -17.39 -8.73 -13.49
N HIS A 201 -18.31 -9.13 -12.60
CA HIS A 201 -19.54 -9.85 -12.93
C HIS A 201 -20.74 -9.18 -12.25
N GLY A 202 -21.25 -8.11 -12.86
CA GLY A 202 -22.27 -7.28 -12.21
C GLY A 202 -21.68 -6.51 -11.02
N ASP A 203 -22.13 -6.84 -9.81
CA ASP A 203 -21.62 -6.29 -8.54
C ASP A 203 -20.65 -7.23 -7.80
N GLU A 204 -20.28 -8.35 -8.40
CA GLU A 204 -19.34 -9.34 -7.85
C GLU A 204 -18.06 -9.41 -8.67
N TYR A 205 -16.99 -9.94 -8.05
CA TYR A 205 -15.67 -9.99 -8.65
C TYR A 205 -15.03 -11.36 -8.49
N ASP A 206 -14.29 -11.80 -9.50
CA ASP A 206 -13.31 -12.86 -9.36
C ASP A 206 -11.92 -12.22 -9.22
N LEU A 207 -11.15 -12.68 -8.24
CA LEU A 207 -9.81 -12.16 -7.95
C LEU A 207 -8.77 -13.21 -8.33
N TYR A 208 -7.72 -12.78 -9.02
CA TYR A 208 -6.64 -13.64 -9.51
C TYR A 208 -5.30 -13.16 -8.92
N GLU A 209 -4.53 -14.09 -8.37
CA GLU A 209 -3.20 -13.82 -7.81
C GLU A 209 -2.18 -14.74 -8.45
N ILE A 210 -1.14 -14.17 -9.06
CA ILE A 210 -0.14 -14.87 -9.85
C ILE A 210 1.10 -15.14 -9.00
N LYS A 211 1.53 -16.41 -8.96
CA LYS A 211 2.75 -16.82 -8.28
C LYS A 211 3.66 -17.62 -9.21
N THR A 212 4.92 -17.22 -9.24
CA THR A 212 5.96 -17.87 -10.04
C THR A 212 6.85 -18.80 -9.23
N ALA A 213 6.37 -19.24 -8.07
CA ALA A 213 7.06 -20.23 -7.24
C ALA A 213 7.23 -21.57 -8.01
N LEU A 214 8.35 -22.25 -7.77
CA LEU A 214 8.67 -23.54 -8.39
C LEU A 214 8.10 -24.75 -7.62
N ASP A 215 7.37 -24.53 -6.56
CA ASP A 215 6.70 -25.53 -5.74
C ASP A 215 5.22 -25.17 -5.61
N ILE A 216 4.33 -26.12 -5.94
CA ILE A 216 2.88 -25.90 -5.95
C ILE A 216 2.32 -25.53 -4.57
N ARG A 217 2.87 -26.11 -3.50
CA ARG A 217 2.45 -25.82 -2.13
C ARG A 217 2.82 -24.40 -1.74
N LEU A 218 3.99 -23.93 -2.16
CA LEU A 218 4.44 -22.55 -1.92
C LEU A 218 3.58 -21.57 -2.73
N CYS A 219 3.33 -21.87 -4.00
CA CYS A 219 2.45 -21.10 -4.87
C CYS A 219 1.06 -20.91 -4.22
N ILE A 220 0.43 -21.99 -3.78
CA ILE A 220 -0.89 -21.95 -3.13
C ILE A 220 -0.83 -21.15 -1.83
N ARG A 221 0.16 -21.37 -0.97
CA ARG A 221 0.28 -20.68 0.32
C ARG A 221 0.40 -19.17 0.16
N GLU A 222 1.21 -18.73 -0.77
CA GLU A 222 1.46 -17.30 -0.97
C GLU A 222 0.26 -16.60 -1.63
N ALA A 223 -0.31 -17.19 -2.68
CA ALA A 223 -1.47 -16.61 -3.35
C ALA A 223 -2.72 -16.62 -2.47
N LEU A 224 -2.99 -17.73 -1.77
CA LEU A 224 -4.19 -17.88 -0.96
C LEU A 224 -4.24 -16.84 0.17
N SER A 225 -3.11 -16.56 0.83
CA SER A 225 -3.06 -15.58 1.91
C SER A 225 -3.41 -14.17 1.42
N GLN A 226 -2.91 -13.78 0.25
CA GLN A 226 -3.20 -12.48 -0.34
C GLN A 226 -4.65 -12.38 -0.84
N LEU A 227 -5.14 -13.41 -1.54
CA LEU A 227 -6.52 -13.45 -2.01
C LEU A 227 -7.54 -13.34 -0.87
N LEU A 228 -7.31 -14.04 0.24
CA LEU A 228 -8.18 -13.96 1.42
C LEU A 228 -8.08 -12.59 2.10
N GLU A 229 -6.90 -11.99 2.13
CA GLU A 229 -6.74 -10.63 2.63
C GLU A 229 -7.55 -9.64 1.77
N TYR A 230 -7.45 -9.71 0.44
CA TYR A 230 -8.18 -8.82 -0.47
C TYR A 230 -9.70 -8.91 -0.29
N GLY A 231 -10.23 -10.10 -0.16
CA GLY A 231 -11.68 -10.31 -0.12
C GLY A 231 -12.30 -10.31 1.29
N LEU A 232 -11.52 -10.53 2.35
CA LEU A 232 -12.06 -10.74 3.69
C LEU A 232 -11.57 -9.75 4.75
N TYR A 233 -10.43 -9.11 4.56
CA TYR A 233 -9.89 -8.18 5.55
C TYR A 233 -10.75 -6.91 5.64
N ARG A 234 -11.24 -6.41 4.51
CA ARG A 234 -12.33 -5.44 4.41
C ARG A 234 -13.41 -6.02 3.51
N THR A 235 -14.66 -5.78 3.83
CA THR A 235 -15.82 -6.39 3.15
C THR A 235 -16.39 -5.52 2.03
N ASP A 236 -15.58 -4.66 1.43
CA ASP A 236 -15.98 -3.78 0.34
C ASP A 236 -15.85 -4.41 -1.06
N ILE A 237 -15.21 -5.59 -1.14
CA ILE A 237 -15.16 -6.39 -2.37
C ILE A 237 -16.07 -7.60 -2.22
N LYS A 238 -17.10 -7.69 -3.06
CA LYS A 238 -17.99 -8.84 -3.08
C LYS A 238 -17.38 -9.93 -3.98
N VAL A 239 -16.59 -10.82 -3.38
CA VAL A 239 -15.85 -11.84 -4.11
C VAL A 239 -16.72 -13.04 -4.44
N ARG A 240 -16.77 -13.40 -5.73
CA ARG A 240 -17.43 -14.60 -6.25
C ARG A 240 -16.49 -15.81 -6.23
N ASN A 241 -15.25 -15.64 -6.72
CA ASN A 241 -14.22 -16.66 -6.73
C ASN A 241 -12.82 -16.07 -6.50
N TYR A 242 -11.96 -16.93 -5.94
CA TYR A 242 -10.52 -16.70 -5.82
C TYR A 242 -9.77 -17.61 -6.76
N TYR A 243 -8.88 -17.08 -7.58
CA TYR A 243 -8.07 -17.85 -8.52
C TYR A 243 -6.59 -17.74 -8.17
N ILE A 244 -6.00 -18.85 -7.78
CA ILE A 244 -4.56 -19.00 -7.67
C ILE A 244 -4.03 -19.28 -9.06
N VAL A 245 -3.08 -18.50 -9.53
CA VAL A 245 -2.49 -18.65 -10.86
C VAL A 245 -1.00 -18.97 -10.75
N GLY A 246 -0.58 -20.06 -11.41
CA GLY A 246 0.81 -20.48 -11.38
C GLY A 246 1.23 -21.14 -12.69
N SER A 247 2.54 -21.45 -12.82
CA SER A 247 3.08 -22.18 -13.97
C SER A 247 3.19 -23.69 -13.74
N ILE A 248 2.85 -24.19 -12.55
CA ILE A 248 3.07 -25.55 -12.10
C ILE A 248 1.79 -26.38 -12.20
N VAL A 249 1.92 -27.62 -12.60
CA VAL A 249 0.81 -28.59 -12.63
C VAL A 249 0.24 -28.79 -11.22
N LEU A 250 -1.08 -28.78 -11.12
CA LEU A 250 -1.77 -29.06 -9.86
C LEU A 250 -1.67 -30.55 -9.50
N THR A 251 -0.92 -30.89 -8.46
CA THR A 251 -0.81 -32.25 -7.95
C THR A 251 -2.10 -32.72 -7.26
N ASP A 252 -2.27 -34.04 -7.09
CA ASP A 252 -3.45 -34.61 -6.41
C ASP A 252 -3.55 -34.12 -4.96
N ASP A 253 -2.44 -34.03 -4.23
CA ASP A 253 -2.44 -33.53 -2.86
C ASP A 253 -2.87 -32.06 -2.80
N ALA A 254 -2.37 -31.23 -3.72
CA ALA A 254 -2.77 -29.83 -3.81
C ALA A 254 -4.26 -29.70 -4.21
N ARG A 255 -4.75 -30.52 -5.14
CA ARG A 255 -6.16 -30.59 -5.50
C ARG A 255 -7.04 -30.98 -4.30
N ASN A 256 -6.64 -32.00 -3.55
CA ASN A 256 -7.36 -32.45 -2.36
C ASN A 256 -7.40 -31.34 -1.31
N TYR A 257 -6.30 -30.60 -1.12
CA TYR A 257 -6.25 -29.45 -0.22
C TYR A 257 -7.22 -28.34 -0.64
N LEU A 258 -7.21 -27.93 -1.91
CA LEU A 258 -8.12 -26.91 -2.42
C LEU A 258 -9.60 -27.36 -2.34
N ASN A 259 -9.88 -28.61 -2.65
CA ASN A 259 -11.23 -29.18 -2.47
C ASN A 259 -11.67 -29.17 -1.01
N ALA A 260 -10.77 -29.42 -0.06
CA ALA A 260 -11.10 -29.31 1.36
C ALA A 260 -11.43 -27.86 1.78
N LEU A 261 -10.72 -26.87 1.24
CA LEU A 261 -11.05 -25.46 1.48
C LEU A 261 -12.46 -25.12 0.97
N ARG A 262 -12.82 -25.59 -0.23
CA ARG A 262 -14.15 -25.37 -0.80
C ARG A 262 -15.26 -26.05 0.02
N LYS A 263 -15.10 -27.34 0.28
CA LYS A 263 -16.16 -28.16 0.92
C LYS A 263 -16.32 -27.84 2.41
N LYS A 264 -15.21 -27.73 3.14
CA LYS A 264 -15.23 -27.64 4.60
C LYS A 264 -15.32 -26.19 5.09
N TYR A 265 -14.71 -25.26 4.37
CA TYR A 265 -14.63 -23.85 4.80
C TYR A 265 -15.38 -22.90 3.87
N HIS A 266 -16.02 -23.41 2.82
CA HIS A 266 -16.80 -22.65 1.84
C HIS A 266 -16.01 -21.51 1.17
N ILE A 267 -14.69 -21.70 1.03
CA ILE A 267 -13.83 -20.74 0.33
C ILE A 267 -13.85 -21.08 -1.16
N PRO A 268 -14.38 -20.22 -2.04
CA PRO A 268 -14.53 -20.50 -3.48
C PRO A 268 -13.20 -20.34 -4.24
N VAL A 269 -12.17 -21.10 -3.82
CA VAL A 269 -10.83 -21.06 -4.40
C VAL A 269 -10.70 -22.00 -5.59
N ASN A 270 -10.01 -21.55 -6.64
CA ASN A 270 -9.74 -22.29 -7.87
C ASN A 270 -8.24 -22.21 -8.21
N TYR A 271 -7.80 -23.00 -9.18
CA TYR A 271 -6.43 -22.97 -9.67
C TYR A 271 -6.41 -22.91 -11.20
N ILE A 272 -5.55 -22.02 -11.72
CA ILE A 272 -5.25 -21.90 -13.15
C ILE A 272 -3.75 -22.09 -13.35
N GLN A 273 -3.37 -22.96 -14.29
CA GLN A 273 -2.00 -23.07 -14.74
C GLN A 273 -1.84 -22.32 -16.06
N VAL A 274 -0.78 -21.49 -16.14
CA VAL A 274 -0.24 -20.98 -17.41
C VAL A 274 1.11 -21.64 -17.60
N ASP A 275 1.19 -22.62 -18.50
CA ASP A 275 2.38 -23.45 -18.66
C ASP A 275 3.54 -22.74 -19.39
N ALA A 276 4.60 -23.47 -19.70
CA ALA A 276 5.79 -22.93 -20.33
C ALA A 276 5.53 -22.43 -21.77
N GLU A 277 4.59 -23.01 -22.44
CA GLU A 277 4.13 -22.70 -23.80
C GLU A 277 3.08 -21.58 -23.81
N ASN A 278 2.72 -21.04 -22.65
CA ASN A 278 1.68 -20.06 -22.41
C ASN A 278 0.24 -20.57 -22.67
N GLU A 279 0.05 -21.87 -22.60
CA GLU A 279 -1.28 -22.48 -22.62
C GLU A 279 -1.95 -22.40 -21.24
N ILE A 280 -3.28 -22.18 -21.24
CA ILE A 280 -4.07 -22.02 -20.01
C ILE A 280 -4.81 -23.31 -19.72
N HIS A 281 -4.62 -23.84 -18.51
CA HIS A 281 -5.29 -25.02 -18.01
C HIS A 281 -6.08 -24.67 -16.76
N GLU A 282 -7.43 -24.70 -16.86
CA GLU A 282 -8.32 -24.50 -15.71
C GLU A 282 -8.59 -25.84 -15.04
N TYR A 283 -8.33 -25.92 -13.74
CA TYR A 283 -8.59 -27.11 -12.95
C TYR A 283 -9.96 -27.04 -12.29
N LYS A 284 -10.87 -27.91 -12.72
CA LYS A 284 -12.16 -28.06 -12.04
C LYS A 284 -11.96 -28.65 -10.64
N LEU A 285 -12.31 -27.86 -9.64
CA LEU A 285 -12.34 -28.25 -8.23
C LEU A 285 -13.79 -28.52 -7.84
N ILE A 286 -13.99 -29.57 -7.02
CA ILE A 286 -15.32 -30.07 -6.65
C ILE A 286 -15.72 -29.59 -5.27
#